data_77fe7a836811d209937fb1c83a70f9a6
#
_entry.id   77fe7a836811d209937fb1c83a70f9a6
#
_cell.length_a   1.000
_cell.length_b   1.000
_cell.length_c   1.000
_cell.angle_alpha   90.00
_cell.angle_beta   90.00
_cell.angle_gamma   90.00
#
_symmetry.space_group_name_H-M   'P 1'
#
loop_
_entity.id
_entity.type
_entity.pdbx_description
1 polymer ?
#
loop_
_entity_poly.entity_id
_entity_poly.type
_entity_poly.pdbx_seq_one_letter_code
_entity_poly.pdbx_strand_id
1 'polypeptide(L)'
;MPRGGKQLACLAAAIALVSQVSANECKPTWQQEFDTPLDEGVWNTVKGDGCDIDLCGWGNQEKQYYHADALEVTDGVLKITASQDEAGQILSGKITTAGHFSQKFGRFEARMKLPAGRGLWPAFWMMPEGQQKPWPHEGEIDILEWTGNEPHRIIGAVHFGDGWPNNVHYSEELLTPAVWSGDYHVYGVEWSPQSIRWTVDGRVHGEANADNIAPWNWVFDDLPFYFILNMAVGGTLGGEVVMADLPATLEVDWVRVYDGHCD
;
A
#
# COMPACT_ATOMS: atom_id res chain seq x y z
N MET A 1 60.14 -45.02 47.93
CA MET A 1 59.11 -45.29 46.93
C MET A 1 57.84 -44.67 47.40
N PRO A 2 57.37 -43.58 46.80
CA PRO A 2 56.00 -43.11 46.99
C PRO A 2 55.16 -43.35 45.75
N ARG A 3 53.95 -43.84 45.97
CA ARG A 3 52.92 -44.16 44.97
C ARG A 3 52.23 -42.86 44.55
N GLY A 4 52.23 -42.59 43.24
CA GLY A 4 51.46 -41.52 42.65
C GLY A 4 49.99 -41.85 42.52
N GLY A 5 49.13 -41.05 43.13
CA GLY A 5 47.69 -41.10 42.92
C GLY A 5 47.29 -40.26 41.69
N LYS A 6 46.61 -40.86 40.70
CA LYS A 6 45.98 -40.13 39.59
C LYS A 6 44.63 -39.64 40.02
N GLN A 7 44.47 -38.32 40.08
CA GLN A 7 43.14 -37.70 40.20
C GLN A 7 42.47 -37.68 38.83
N LEU A 8 41.31 -38.33 38.70
CA LEU A 8 40.39 -38.15 37.59
C LEU A 8 39.58 -36.87 37.80
N ALA A 9 39.75 -35.91 36.90
CA ALA A 9 38.90 -34.72 36.86
C ALA A 9 37.67 -35.07 36.00
N CYS A 10 36.49 -35.13 36.63
CA CYS A 10 35.19 -35.16 35.91
C CYS A 10 34.87 -33.75 35.40
N LEU A 11 34.93 -33.57 34.08
CA LEU A 11 34.34 -32.40 33.42
C LEU A 11 32.83 -32.61 33.34
N ALA A 12 32.08 -31.85 34.11
CA ALA A 12 30.63 -31.71 33.93
C ALA A 12 30.36 -30.72 32.78
N ALA A 13 29.90 -31.25 31.64
CA ALA A 13 29.41 -30.43 30.55
C ALA A 13 28.01 -29.88 30.91
N ALA A 14 27.91 -28.58 31.16
CA ALA A 14 26.67 -27.87 31.30
C ALA A 14 26.05 -27.69 29.91
N ILE A 15 24.97 -28.44 29.61
CA ILE A 15 24.15 -28.23 28.43
C ILE A 15 23.25 -27.05 28.72
N ALA A 16 23.56 -25.89 28.12
CA ALA A 16 22.68 -24.75 28.14
C ALA A 16 21.49 -25.06 27.21
N LEU A 17 20.32 -25.29 27.79
CA LEU A 17 19.07 -25.26 27.05
C LEU A 17 18.82 -23.81 26.60
N VAL A 18 19.12 -23.53 25.35
CA VAL A 18 18.58 -22.34 24.68
C VAL A 18 17.12 -22.63 24.39
N SER A 19 16.23 -22.07 25.22
CA SER A 19 14.81 -22.02 24.89
C SER A 19 14.65 -21.19 23.62
N GLN A 20 14.36 -21.85 22.51
CA GLN A 20 13.85 -21.18 21.33
C GLN A 20 12.50 -20.60 21.71
N VAL A 21 12.46 -19.29 21.93
CA VAL A 21 11.21 -18.55 21.89
C VAL A 21 10.77 -18.66 20.43
N SER A 22 9.77 -19.52 20.20
CA SER A 22 9.04 -19.56 18.93
C SER A 22 8.40 -18.18 18.80
N ALA A 23 8.96 -17.32 17.97
CA ALA A 23 8.23 -16.18 17.48
C ALA A 23 6.94 -16.75 16.86
N ASN A 24 5.80 -16.43 17.40
CA ASN A 24 4.53 -16.73 16.77
C ASN A 24 4.60 -15.98 15.42
N GLU A 25 4.86 -16.72 14.33
CA GLU A 25 4.78 -16.13 13.01
C GLU A 25 3.37 -15.59 12.84
N CYS A 26 3.29 -14.28 12.72
CA CYS A 26 2.04 -13.60 12.49
C CYS A 26 1.46 -14.05 11.15
N LYS A 27 0.35 -14.77 11.19
CA LYS A 27 -0.32 -15.21 9.99
C LYS A 27 -1.30 -14.14 9.53
N PRO A 28 -1.30 -13.79 8.23
CA PRO A 28 -2.32 -12.90 7.71
C PRO A 28 -3.71 -13.51 7.88
N THR A 29 -4.68 -12.68 8.22
CA THR A 29 -6.10 -13.02 8.27
C THR A 29 -6.74 -12.99 6.89
N TRP A 30 -6.17 -12.20 6.00
CA TRP A 30 -6.48 -12.15 4.58
C TRP A 30 -5.21 -11.91 3.78
N GLN A 31 -5.10 -12.55 2.61
CA GLN A 31 -3.94 -12.37 1.73
C GLN A 31 -4.27 -12.60 0.26
N GLN A 32 -3.49 -11.96 -0.59
CA GLN A 32 -3.45 -12.15 -2.03
C GLN A 32 -1.99 -12.26 -2.46
N GLU A 33 -1.59 -13.44 -2.92
CA GLU A 33 -0.21 -13.76 -3.32
C GLU A 33 -0.02 -13.73 -4.84
N PHE A 34 -1.09 -13.47 -5.60
CA PHE A 34 -1.12 -13.43 -7.06
C PHE A 34 -0.57 -14.69 -7.77
N ASP A 35 -0.67 -15.86 -7.11
CA ASP A 35 -0.28 -17.16 -7.68
C ASP A 35 -1.22 -17.63 -8.81
N THR A 36 -2.38 -17.01 -8.92
CA THR A 36 -3.41 -17.28 -9.94
C THR A 36 -3.84 -15.98 -10.59
N PRO A 37 -4.44 -16.00 -11.81
CA PRO A 37 -5.04 -14.80 -12.39
C PRO A 37 -5.97 -14.08 -11.42
N LEU A 38 -6.20 -12.78 -11.64
CA LEU A 38 -7.10 -11.98 -10.80
C LEU A 38 -8.46 -12.68 -10.67
N ASP A 39 -8.85 -12.95 -9.43
CA ASP A 39 -10.14 -13.55 -9.10
C ASP A 39 -11.20 -12.43 -9.02
N GLU A 40 -12.19 -12.48 -9.92
CA GLU A 40 -13.32 -11.53 -9.94
C GLU A 40 -14.19 -11.62 -8.66
N GLY A 41 -14.09 -12.69 -7.89
CA GLY A 41 -14.69 -12.82 -6.56
C GLY A 41 -13.95 -12.06 -5.46
N VAL A 42 -12.76 -11.51 -5.78
CA VAL A 42 -11.90 -10.76 -4.84
C VAL A 42 -11.64 -9.34 -5.35
N TRP A 43 -11.40 -9.20 -6.66
CA TRP A 43 -11.00 -7.94 -7.28
C TRP A 43 -11.96 -7.51 -8.39
N ASN A 44 -12.42 -6.27 -8.32
CA ASN A 44 -13.05 -5.60 -9.44
C ASN A 44 -11.99 -4.90 -10.29
N THR A 45 -12.04 -5.08 -11.60
CA THR A 45 -11.28 -4.27 -12.55
C THR A 45 -12.03 -3.00 -12.86
N VAL A 46 -11.43 -1.85 -12.62
CA VAL A 46 -12.01 -0.54 -12.94
C VAL A 46 -11.70 -0.19 -14.38
N LYS A 47 -12.69 0.40 -15.08
CA LYS A 47 -12.57 0.84 -16.47
C LYS A 47 -12.92 2.32 -16.60
N GLY A 48 -12.26 3.02 -17.51
CA GLY A 48 -12.61 4.39 -17.86
C GLY A 48 -11.62 5.43 -17.36
N ASP A 49 -11.98 6.68 -17.62
CA ASP A 49 -11.26 7.89 -17.17
C ASP A 49 -12.04 8.67 -16.09
N GLY A 50 -13.12 8.06 -15.55
CA GLY A 50 -13.98 8.64 -14.54
C GLY A 50 -15.11 9.50 -15.10
N CYS A 51 -15.16 9.78 -16.40
CA CYS A 51 -16.19 10.65 -16.97
C CYS A 51 -17.60 10.02 -16.89
N ASP A 52 -17.72 8.71 -16.94
CA ASP A 52 -19.00 8.00 -16.84
C ASP A 52 -19.69 8.15 -15.47
N ILE A 53 -18.94 8.60 -14.46
CA ILE A 53 -19.42 8.84 -13.09
C ILE A 53 -19.29 10.32 -12.68
N ASP A 54 -19.25 11.24 -13.66
CA ASP A 54 -19.09 12.68 -13.47
C ASP A 54 -17.78 13.08 -12.73
N LEU A 55 -16.73 12.24 -12.84
CA LEU A 55 -15.43 12.44 -12.20
C LEU A 55 -14.29 12.35 -13.25
N CYS A 56 -14.40 13.12 -14.34
CA CYS A 56 -13.41 13.11 -15.43
C CYS A 56 -11.98 13.32 -14.90
N GLY A 57 -11.01 12.52 -15.42
CA GLY A 57 -9.65 12.50 -14.93
C GLY A 57 -9.56 12.11 -13.47
N TRP A 58 -10.53 11.32 -12.99
CA TRP A 58 -10.66 10.82 -11.61
C TRP A 58 -10.63 11.94 -10.57
N GLY A 59 -11.07 13.15 -10.94
CA GLY A 59 -11.05 14.34 -10.09
C GLY A 59 -9.67 14.98 -9.93
N ASN A 60 -8.61 14.35 -10.41
CA ASN A 60 -7.20 14.74 -10.22
C ASN A 60 -6.53 15.18 -11.52
N GLN A 61 -7.26 15.38 -12.61
CA GLN A 61 -6.72 15.69 -13.95
C GLN A 61 -5.78 14.59 -14.48
N GLU A 62 -6.00 13.35 -14.06
CA GLU A 62 -5.27 12.17 -14.54
C GLU A 62 -5.49 11.95 -16.03
N LYS A 63 -4.50 11.38 -16.71
CA LYS A 63 -4.45 11.32 -18.19
C LYS A 63 -4.70 9.93 -18.76
N GLN A 64 -4.64 8.89 -17.93
CA GLN A 64 -4.85 7.52 -18.36
C GLN A 64 -6.35 7.17 -18.45
N TYR A 65 -6.61 6.19 -19.28
CA TYR A 65 -7.84 5.40 -19.29
C TYR A 65 -7.54 4.05 -18.63
N TYR A 66 -8.23 3.69 -17.57
CA TYR A 66 -8.07 2.38 -16.92
C TYR A 66 -8.72 1.29 -17.79
N HIS A 67 -7.96 0.22 -18.03
CA HIS A 67 -8.36 -0.90 -18.87
C HIS A 67 -7.81 -2.22 -18.34
N ALA A 68 -8.56 -3.31 -18.55
CA ALA A 68 -8.15 -4.64 -18.10
C ALA A 68 -6.85 -5.13 -18.76
N ASP A 69 -6.58 -4.74 -20.01
CA ASP A 69 -5.37 -5.12 -20.74
C ASP A 69 -4.08 -4.53 -20.13
N ALA A 70 -4.21 -3.55 -19.23
CA ALA A 70 -3.11 -3.00 -18.47
C ALA A 70 -2.77 -3.83 -17.20
N LEU A 71 -3.52 -4.92 -16.95
CA LEU A 71 -3.39 -5.80 -15.79
C LEU A 71 -2.97 -7.19 -16.23
N GLU A 72 -1.89 -7.69 -15.68
CA GLU A 72 -1.41 -9.06 -15.91
C GLU A 72 -0.96 -9.69 -14.60
N VAL A 73 -1.31 -10.95 -14.37
CA VAL A 73 -0.72 -11.76 -13.30
C VAL A 73 0.16 -12.81 -13.94
N THR A 74 1.44 -12.73 -13.67
CA THR A 74 2.45 -13.65 -14.20
C THR A 74 3.58 -13.83 -13.21
N ASP A 75 4.08 -15.06 -13.08
CA ASP A 75 5.16 -15.45 -12.17
C ASP A 75 4.88 -15.08 -10.70
N GLY A 76 3.62 -15.17 -10.25
CA GLY A 76 3.24 -14.82 -8.87
C GLY A 76 3.20 -13.32 -8.59
N VAL A 77 3.13 -12.48 -9.61
CA VAL A 77 3.16 -11.02 -9.48
C VAL A 77 2.03 -10.39 -10.30
N LEU A 78 1.28 -9.48 -9.67
CA LEU A 78 0.40 -8.58 -10.41
C LEU A 78 1.23 -7.44 -11.01
N LYS A 79 1.09 -7.27 -12.31
CA LYS A 79 1.67 -6.18 -13.09
C LYS A 79 0.60 -5.19 -13.51
N ILE A 80 0.78 -3.93 -13.18
CA ILE A 80 -0.04 -2.81 -13.64
C ILE A 80 0.82 -1.96 -14.57
N THR A 81 0.55 -2.00 -15.87
CA THR A 81 1.40 -1.36 -16.88
C THR A 81 0.74 -0.12 -17.46
N ALA A 82 1.38 1.04 -17.27
CA ALA A 82 1.05 2.24 -18.03
C ALA A 82 1.73 2.17 -19.39
N SER A 83 0.94 2.33 -20.46
CA SER A 83 1.44 2.29 -21.85
C SER A 83 0.66 3.27 -22.72
N GLN A 84 1.15 3.52 -23.92
CA GLN A 84 0.42 4.26 -24.94
C GLN A 84 -0.03 3.29 -26.04
N ASP A 85 -1.30 3.34 -26.40
CA ASP A 85 -1.85 2.57 -27.52
C ASP A 85 -1.53 3.22 -28.89
N GLU A 86 -1.93 2.55 -29.98
CA GLU A 86 -1.72 3.03 -31.34
C GLU A 86 -2.46 4.35 -31.65
N ALA A 87 -3.52 4.67 -30.91
CA ALA A 87 -4.28 5.92 -31.07
C ALA A 87 -3.67 7.06 -30.24
N GLY A 88 -2.63 6.80 -29.45
CA GLY A 88 -1.97 7.76 -28.59
C GLY A 88 -2.63 7.92 -27.23
N GLN A 89 -3.63 7.08 -26.89
CA GLN A 89 -4.25 7.07 -25.55
C GLN A 89 -3.33 6.41 -24.54
N ILE A 90 -3.20 7.00 -23.36
CA ILE A 90 -2.50 6.37 -22.24
C ILE A 90 -3.44 5.38 -21.55
N LEU A 91 -3.05 4.11 -21.52
CA LEU A 91 -3.74 3.05 -20.80
C LEU A 91 -3.01 2.78 -19.49
N SER A 92 -3.75 2.41 -18.44
CA SER A 92 -3.22 1.93 -17.17
C SER A 92 -4.23 1.03 -16.47
N GLY A 93 -3.89 0.50 -15.29
CA GLY A 93 -4.73 -0.41 -14.53
C GLY A 93 -5.14 0.13 -13.16
N LYS A 94 -6.36 -0.25 -12.74
CA LYS A 94 -6.91 -0.02 -11.40
C LYS A 94 -7.77 -1.20 -11.00
N ILE A 95 -7.52 -1.74 -9.80
CA ILE A 95 -8.32 -2.80 -9.20
C ILE A 95 -8.77 -2.41 -7.79
N THR A 96 -9.88 -3.00 -7.33
CA THR A 96 -10.44 -2.70 -6.01
C THR A 96 -11.13 -3.93 -5.41
N THR A 97 -11.08 -4.05 -4.08
CA THR A 97 -11.80 -5.10 -3.34
C THR A 97 -13.19 -4.67 -2.87
N ALA A 98 -13.74 -3.56 -3.35
CA ALA A 98 -15.07 -3.05 -2.99
C ALA A 98 -16.15 -4.13 -3.15
N GLY A 99 -16.96 -4.36 -2.11
CA GLY A 99 -18.01 -5.38 -2.10
C GLY A 99 -17.52 -6.83 -1.96
N HIS A 100 -16.20 -7.07 -1.91
CA HIS A 100 -15.61 -8.40 -1.76
C HIS A 100 -14.82 -8.54 -0.46
N PHE A 101 -13.95 -7.59 -0.16
CA PHE A 101 -13.18 -7.56 1.07
C PHE A 101 -13.03 -6.14 1.58
N SER A 102 -13.33 -5.95 2.85
CA SER A 102 -13.04 -4.75 3.62
C SER A 102 -12.77 -5.12 5.07
N GLN A 103 -11.95 -4.34 5.74
CA GLN A 103 -11.64 -4.55 7.16
C GLN A 103 -11.47 -3.22 7.87
N LYS A 104 -11.83 -3.21 9.15
CA LYS A 104 -11.57 -2.09 10.06
C LYS A 104 -10.52 -2.51 11.07
N PHE A 105 -9.48 -1.68 11.21
CA PHE A 105 -8.32 -1.91 12.06
C PHE A 105 -7.46 -3.12 11.65
N GLY A 106 -6.23 -3.09 12.06
CA GLY A 106 -5.25 -4.11 11.76
C GLY A 106 -4.00 -3.53 11.10
N ARG A 107 -3.14 -4.40 10.60
CA ARG A 107 -1.98 -4.04 9.79
C ARG A 107 -2.23 -4.47 8.34
N PHE A 108 -2.10 -3.53 7.44
CA PHE A 108 -2.36 -3.67 6.01
C PHE A 108 -1.06 -3.43 5.27
N GLU A 109 -0.63 -4.38 4.45
CA GLU A 109 0.67 -4.33 3.77
C GLU A 109 0.57 -4.79 2.33
N ALA A 110 1.35 -4.17 1.45
CA ALA A 110 1.63 -4.68 0.11
C ALA A 110 3.14 -4.65 -0.16
N ARG A 111 3.66 -5.72 -0.78
CA ARG A 111 5.03 -5.75 -1.27
C ARG A 111 5.03 -5.36 -2.73
N MET A 112 5.63 -4.21 -3.03
CA MET A 112 5.52 -3.59 -4.34
C MET A 112 6.89 -3.12 -4.83
N LYS A 113 7.08 -3.17 -6.16
CA LYS A 113 8.21 -2.55 -6.85
C LYS A 113 7.69 -1.42 -7.73
N LEU A 114 8.06 -0.20 -7.36
CA LEU A 114 7.64 1.00 -8.06
C LEU A 114 8.36 1.15 -9.40
N PRO A 115 7.67 1.67 -10.44
CA PRO A 115 8.27 1.89 -11.74
C PRO A 115 9.28 3.04 -11.71
N ALA A 116 10.12 3.15 -12.73
CA ALA A 116 10.86 4.37 -13.01
C ALA A 116 10.17 5.12 -14.16
N GLY A 117 10.09 6.45 -14.07
CA GLY A 117 9.52 7.29 -15.13
C GLY A 117 8.76 8.49 -14.58
N ARG A 118 8.86 9.62 -15.29
CA ARG A 118 8.21 10.87 -14.91
C ARG A 118 6.73 10.88 -15.27
N GLY A 119 5.93 11.43 -14.37
CA GLY A 119 4.47 11.49 -14.52
C GLY A 119 3.75 10.23 -14.08
N LEU A 120 4.46 9.20 -13.61
CA LEU A 120 3.85 8.00 -13.03
C LEU A 120 3.46 8.27 -11.58
N TRP A 121 2.28 7.78 -11.20
CA TRP A 121 1.71 7.94 -9.87
C TRP A 121 1.04 6.62 -9.44
N PRO A 122 1.83 5.59 -9.04
CA PRO A 122 1.31 4.41 -8.39
C PRO A 122 0.79 4.73 -7.00
N ALA A 123 -0.34 4.07 -6.63
CA ALA A 123 -0.95 4.21 -5.32
C ALA A 123 -1.49 2.86 -4.80
N PHE A 124 -1.36 2.69 -3.48
CA PHE A 124 -2.02 1.67 -2.68
C PHE A 124 -2.78 2.37 -1.56
N TRP A 125 -4.09 2.29 -1.58
CA TRP A 125 -4.96 3.11 -0.76
C TRP A 125 -6.27 2.43 -0.45
N MET A 126 -7.09 3.04 0.39
CA MET A 126 -8.33 2.47 0.89
C MET A 126 -9.46 3.50 0.95
N MET A 127 -10.66 3.03 0.64
CA MET A 127 -11.91 3.79 0.75
C MET A 127 -12.90 3.08 1.66
N PRO A 128 -13.81 3.82 2.33
CA PRO A 128 -14.81 3.23 3.21
C PRO A 128 -15.80 2.36 2.44
N GLU A 129 -16.07 1.15 2.94
CA GLU A 129 -17.07 0.25 2.41
C GLU A 129 -18.48 0.71 2.83
N GLY A 130 -19.41 0.72 1.87
CA GLY A 130 -20.79 1.12 2.13
C GLY A 130 -20.97 2.61 2.39
N GLN A 131 -20.10 3.44 1.84
CA GLN A 131 -20.12 4.91 1.97
C GLN A 131 -21.51 5.49 1.70
N GLN A 132 -21.98 6.35 2.61
CA GLN A 132 -23.29 7.01 2.54
C GLN A 132 -23.20 8.51 2.27
N LYS A 133 -22.05 9.11 2.55
CA LYS A 133 -21.81 10.54 2.37
C LYS A 133 -20.83 10.78 1.22
N PRO A 134 -20.89 11.96 0.57
CA PRO A 134 -19.91 12.31 -0.44
C PRO A 134 -18.48 12.31 0.11
N TRP A 135 -17.52 11.98 -0.74
CA TRP A 135 -16.10 12.09 -0.41
C TRP A 135 -15.72 13.50 0.06
N PRO A 136 -14.84 13.64 1.07
CA PRO A 136 -14.20 12.63 1.91
C PRO A 136 -14.81 12.56 3.33
N HIS A 137 -16.11 12.77 3.51
CA HIS A 137 -16.77 12.83 4.82
C HIS A 137 -16.58 11.57 5.68
N GLU A 138 -16.37 10.43 5.06
CA GLU A 138 -16.21 9.14 5.73
C GLU A 138 -14.78 8.59 5.63
N GLY A 139 -13.87 9.47 5.14
CA GLY A 139 -12.43 9.22 5.10
C GLY A 139 -11.92 8.60 3.80
N GLU A 140 -10.60 8.66 3.64
CA GLU A 140 -9.76 7.94 2.68
C GLU A 140 -8.42 7.75 3.35
N ILE A 141 -7.79 6.59 3.18
CA ILE A 141 -6.48 6.25 3.76
C ILE A 141 -5.55 5.86 2.63
N ASP A 142 -4.53 6.69 2.40
CA ASP A 142 -3.49 6.42 1.40
C ASP A 142 -2.30 5.78 2.09
N ILE A 143 -2.12 4.48 1.86
CA ILE A 143 -1.02 3.69 2.44
C ILE A 143 0.28 4.06 1.76
N LEU A 144 0.25 4.19 0.43
CA LEU A 144 1.36 4.58 -0.41
C LEU A 144 0.86 5.47 -1.53
N GLU A 145 1.44 6.65 -1.65
CA GLU A 145 1.51 7.41 -2.88
C GLU A 145 2.96 7.71 -3.22
N TRP A 146 3.31 7.57 -4.48
CA TRP A 146 4.64 7.87 -4.99
C TRP A 146 4.55 8.50 -6.37
N THR A 147 5.50 9.34 -6.72
CA THR A 147 5.57 9.91 -8.06
C THR A 147 6.96 9.82 -8.66
N GLY A 148 7.01 9.52 -9.95
CA GLY A 148 8.27 9.48 -10.68
C GLY A 148 8.96 10.85 -10.83
N ASN A 149 8.25 11.95 -10.57
CA ASN A 149 8.80 13.31 -10.56
C ASN A 149 9.54 13.63 -9.25
N GLU A 150 9.22 12.91 -8.17
CA GLU A 150 9.87 13.02 -6.86
C GLU A 150 10.27 11.65 -6.31
N PRO A 151 11.20 10.95 -6.99
CA PRO A 151 11.45 9.51 -6.77
C PRO A 151 12.05 9.18 -5.40
N HIS A 152 12.42 10.18 -4.63
CA HIS A 152 13.00 10.07 -3.28
C HIS A 152 11.94 10.16 -2.16
N ARG A 153 10.65 10.39 -2.52
CA ARG A 153 9.58 10.69 -1.59
C ARG A 153 8.51 9.61 -1.61
N ILE A 154 8.17 9.09 -0.43
CA ILE A 154 6.97 8.28 -0.17
C ILE A 154 6.00 9.14 0.62
N ILE A 155 4.73 9.10 0.28
CA ILE A 155 3.66 9.83 0.94
C ILE A 155 2.67 8.82 1.51
N GLY A 156 2.30 9.00 2.78
CA GLY A 156 1.11 8.45 3.39
C GLY A 156 0.15 9.58 3.70
N ALA A 157 -1.14 9.42 3.43
CA ALA A 157 -2.12 10.47 3.66
C ALA A 157 -3.44 9.94 4.22
N VAL A 158 -4.21 10.84 4.81
CA VAL A 158 -5.63 10.65 5.11
C VAL A 158 -6.42 11.86 4.63
N HIS A 159 -7.58 11.62 4.00
CA HIS A 159 -8.49 12.66 3.55
C HIS A 159 -9.77 12.62 4.38
N PHE A 160 -10.29 13.79 4.74
CA PHE A 160 -11.46 13.94 5.60
C PHE A 160 -12.09 15.36 5.44
N GLY A 161 -13.07 15.69 6.27
CA GLY A 161 -13.69 17.02 6.29
C GLY A 161 -15.07 17.07 5.63
N ASP A 162 -15.51 18.29 5.26
CA ASP A 162 -16.90 18.56 4.89
C ASP A 162 -17.20 18.36 3.37
N GLY A 163 -16.31 17.71 2.64
CA GLY A 163 -16.45 17.51 1.21
C GLY A 163 -15.91 18.66 0.36
N TRP A 164 -15.79 18.41 -0.95
CA TRP A 164 -15.27 19.42 -1.90
C TRP A 164 -16.12 20.68 -1.94
N PRO A 165 -15.55 21.90 -1.91
CA PRO A 165 -14.10 22.21 -1.89
C PRO A 165 -13.49 22.37 -0.49
N ASN A 166 -14.17 21.94 0.56
CA ASN A 166 -13.75 22.09 1.97
C ASN A 166 -13.13 20.80 2.53
N ASN A 167 -12.72 19.90 1.63
CA ASN A 167 -11.97 18.72 2.02
C ASN A 167 -10.61 19.10 2.60
N VAL A 168 -10.18 18.31 3.57
CA VAL A 168 -8.89 18.45 4.25
C VAL A 168 -8.12 17.16 4.08
N HIS A 169 -6.80 17.25 4.10
CA HIS A 169 -5.93 16.09 4.22
C HIS A 169 -4.84 16.34 5.26
N TYR A 170 -4.34 15.26 5.82
CA TYR A 170 -3.12 15.21 6.61
C TYR A 170 -2.19 14.19 5.97
N SER A 171 -0.92 14.52 5.81
CA SER A 171 0.07 13.63 5.18
C SER A 171 1.39 13.63 5.92
N GLU A 172 2.05 12.49 5.86
CA GLU A 172 3.42 12.29 6.32
C GLU A 172 4.29 11.83 5.15
N GLU A 173 5.51 12.35 5.10
CA GLU A 173 6.43 12.11 4.00
C GLU A 173 7.70 11.43 4.50
N LEU A 174 8.11 10.35 3.82
CA LEU A 174 9.41 9.74 4.01
C LEU A 174 10.34 10.18 2.87
N LEU A 175 11.31 11.02 3.21
CA LEU A 175 12.35 11.47 2.28
C LEU A 175 13.65 10.70 2.50
N THR A 176 14.22 10.16 1.43
CA THR A 176 15.50 9.44 1.49
C THR A 176 16.46 9.89 0.38
N PRO A 177 17.77 9.72 0.54
CA PRO A 177 18.72 9.98 -0.54
C PRO A 177 18.62 8.99 -1.71
N ALA A 178 18.11 7.77 -1.45
CA ALA A 178 17.92 6.73 -2.46
C ALA A 178 16.57 6.91 -3.18
N VAL A 179 16.48 6.46 -4.42
CA VAL A 179 15.21 6.35 -5.15
C VAL A 179 14.45 5.11 -4.68
N TRP A 180 13.12 5.19 -4.67
CA TRP A 180 12.25 4.10 -4.24
C TRP A 180 11.86 3.14 -5.39
N SER A 181 12.19 3.49 -6.64
CA SER A 181 11.89 2.64 -7.79
C SER A 181 12.97 1.57 -8.01
N GLY A 182 12.56 0.44 -8.56
CA GLY A 182 13.46 -0.62 -9.03
C GLY A 182 13.65 -1.79 -8.07
N ASP A 183 13.43 -1.62 -6.78
CA ASP A 183 13.47 -2.68 -5.78
C ASP A 183 12.09 -2.90 -5.14
N TYR A 184 11.88 -4.10 -4.58
CA TYR A 184 10.68 -4.40 -3.82
C TYR A 184 10.81 -3.89 -2.39
N HIS A 185 9.79 -3.14 -1.95
CA HIS A 185 9.61 -2.70 -0.58
C HIS A 185 8.24 -3.11 -0.06
N VAL A 186 8.08 -3.19 1.26
CA VAL A 186 6.80 -3.43 1.92
C VAL A 186 6.25 -2.09 2.42
N TYR A 187 5.14 -1.66 1.82
CA TYR A 187 4.41 -0.46 2.23
C TYR A 187 3.20 -0.86 3.03
N GLY A 188 2.95 -0.18 4.15
CA GLY A 188 1.86 -0.56 5.01
C GLY A 188 1.35 0.53 5.92
N VAL A 189 0.21 0.23 6.55
CA VAL A 189 -0.32 0.98 7.70
C VAL A 189 -0.65 0.05 8.85
N GLU A 190 -0.43 0.52 10.06
CA GLU A 190 -0.98 -0.02 11.29
C GLU A 190 -2.12 0.88 11.72
N TRP A 191 -3.35 0.39 11.58
CA TRP A 191 -4.55 1.14 11.88
C TRP A 191 -5.22 0.59 13.14
N SER A 192 -5.35 1.43 14.14
CA SER A 192 -5.99 1.17 15.43
C SER A 192 -6.96 2.30 15.77
N PRO A 193 -7.82 2.16 16.78
CA PRO A 193 -8.71 3.24 17.19
C PRO A 193 -7.95 4.57 17.38
N GLN A 194 -8.38 5.60 16.67
CA GLN A 194 -7.84 6.96 16.69
C GLN A 194 -6.36 7.10 16.26
N SER A 195 -5.79 6.10 15.57
CA SER A 195 -4.41 6.16 15.08
C SER A 195 -4.22 5.35 13.80
N ILE A 196 -3.53 5.95 12.83
CA ILE A 196 -3.05 5.33 11.59
C ILE A 196 -1.57 5.65 11.47
N ARG A 197 -0.71 4.61 11.48
CA ARG A 197 0.74 4.75 11.38
C ARG A 197 1.22 4.15 10.06
N TRP A 198 1.93 4.94 9.26
CA TRP A 198 2.51 4.49 8.00
C TRP A 198 3.85 3.82 8.21
N THR A 199 4.06 2.72 7.49
CA THR A 199 5.30 1.93 7.56
C THR A 199 5.90 1.70 6.17
N VAL A 200 7.23 1.67 6.11
CA VAL A 200 7.99 1.14 4.97
C VAL A 200 9.01 0.15 5.53
N ASP A 201 9.01 -1.08 4.98
CA ASP A 201 9.85 -2.19 5.43
C ASP A 201 9.76 -2.41 6.95
N GLY A 202 8.53 -2.35 7.50
CA GLY A 202 8.22 -2.54 8.90
C GLY A 202 8.68 -1.39 9.83
N ARG A 203 9.13 -0.25 9.27
CA ARG A 203 9.53 0.92 10.06
C ARG A 203 8.50 2.03 9.94
N VAL A 204 7.96 2.48 11.04
CA VAL A 204 7.05 3.63 11.10
C VAL A 204 7.80 4.89 10.66
N HIS A 205 7.19 5.64 9.74
CA HIS A 205 7.71 6.93 9.28
C HIS A 205 6.76 8.11 9.52
N GLY A 206 5.49 7.83 9.84
CA GLY A 206 4.50 8.88 10.09
C GLY A 206 3.29 8.34 10.84
N GLU A 207 2.50 9.23 11.41
CA GLU A 207 1.27 8.91 12.14
C GLU A 207 0.22 10.02 11.98
N ALA A 208 -1.02 9.64 11.60
CA ALA A 208 -2.21 10.46 11.81
C ALA A 208 -2.95 9.96 13.05
N ASN A 209 -3.37 10.88 13.90
CA ASN A 209 -4.21 10.59 15.05
C ASN A 209 -5.21 11.72 15.32
N ALA A 210 -6.19 11.44 16.19
CA ALA A 210 -7.24 12.40 16.46
C ALA A 210 -6.75 13.78 16.96
N ASP A 211 -5.60 13.83 17.63
CA ASP A 211 -5.04 15.08 18.14
C ASP A 211 -4.39 15.92 17.04
N ASN A 212 -3.66 15.28 16.11
CA ASN A 212 -2.94 16.03 15.07
C ASN A 212 -3.79 16.42 13.87
N ILE A 213 -5.01 15.87 13.72
CA ILE A 213 -5.98 16.35 12.74
C ILE A 213 -6.99 17.36 13.31
N ALA A 214 -6.94 17.66 14.61
CA ALA A 214 -7.85 18.62 15.22
C ALA A 214 -7.78 20.01 14.52
N PRO A 215 -8.91 20.75 14.38
CA PRO A 215 -10.20 20.57 15.05
C PRO A 215 -11.19 19.62 14.31
N TRP A 216 -10.76 18.92 13.29
CA TRP A 216 -11.61 18.00 12.54
C TRP A 216 -11.94 16.74 13.32
N ASN A 217 -13.09 16.13 13.01
CA ASN A 217 -13.47 14.86 13.62
C ASN A 217 -12.66 13.70 13.03
N TRP A 218 -12.28 12.76 13.87
CA TRP A 218 -11.71 11.49 13.44
C TRP A 218 -12.83 10.60 12.87
N VAL A 219 -12.78 10.31 11.57
CA VAL A 219 -13.84 9.57 10.86
C VAL A 219 -13.44 8.13 10.51
N PHE A 220 -12.19 7.78 10.75
CA PHE A 220 -11.61 6.50 10.30
C PHE A 220 -12.00 5.31 11.18
N ASP A 221 -12.69 5.52 12.31
CA ASP A 221 -13.15 4.45 13.18
C ASP A 221 -14.58 3.99 12.88
N ASP A 222 -15.28 4.61 11.94
CA ASP A 222 -16.71 4.38 11.72
C ASP A 222 -16.97 3.16 10.84
N LEU A 223 -16.29 3.05 9.71
CA LEU A 223 -16.53 2.04 8.66
C LEU A 223 -15.31 1.14 8.44
N PRO A 224 -15.49 -0.10 7.92
CA PRO A 224 -14.40 -0.84 7.33
C PRO A 224 -13.99 -0.22 5.99
N PHE A 225 -12.74 -0.43 5.57
CA PHE A 225 -12.20 0.09 4.32
C PHE A 225 -11.79 -1.03 3.38
N TYR A 226 -12.01 -0.85 2.09
CA TYR A 226 -11.58 -1.74 1.02
C TYR A 226 -10.35 -1.20 0.31
N PHE A 227 -9.59 -2.08 -0.35
CA PHE A 227 -8.36 -1.73 -1.07
C PHE A 227 -8.59 -1.20 -2.47
N ILE A 228 -7.68 -0.32 -2.87
CA ILE A 228 -7.50 0.12 -4.25
C ILE A 228 -6.00 0.07 -4.58
N LEU A 229 -5.67 -0.53 -5.72
CA LEU A 229 -4.34 -0.54 -6.34
C LEU A 229 -4.47 0.03 -7.74
N ASN A 230 -3.66 1.04 -8.05
CA ASN A 230 -3.65 1.62 -9.38
C ASN A 230 -2.30 2.26 -9.72
N MET A 231 -2.13 2.57 -10.99
CA MET A 231 -1.09 3.49 -11.44
C MET A 231 -1.72 4.60 -12.26
N ALA A 232 -1.89 5.78 -11.65
CA ALA A 232 -2.28 6.99 -12.36
C ALA A 232 -1.12 7.53 -13.21
N VAL A 233 -1.43 8.36 -14.20
CA VAL A 233 -0.43 9.00 -15.06
C VAL A 233 -0.77 10.48 -15.18
N GLY A 234 0.20 11.34 -14.87
CA GLY A 234 -0.02 12.78 -14.80
C GLY A 234 -0.86 13.17 -13.60
N GLY A 235 -1.78 14.08 -13.80
CA GLY A 235 -2.66 14.58 -12.73
C GLY A 235 -1.99 15.57 -11.79
N THR A 236 -2.71 15.90 -10.74
CA THR A 236 -2.30 16.94 -9.76
C THR A 236 -1.04 16.56 -8.98
N LEU A 237 -0.85 15.27 -8.67
CA LEU A 237 0.32 14.77 -7.94
C LEU A 237 1.40 14.22 -8.90
N GLY A 238 1.01 13.45 -9.93
CA GLY A 238 1.96 12.87 -10.89
C GLY A 238 2.67 13.90 -11.77
N GLY A 239 2.02 15.03 -12.06
CA GLY A 239 2.62 16.16 -12.76
C GLY A 239 2.94 15.92 -14.24
N GLU A 240 4.11 16.39 -14.68
CA GLU A 240 4.55 16.27 -16.09
C GLU A 240 4.84 14.83 -16.48
N VAL A 241 4.23 14.37 -17.58
CA VAL A 241 4.43 13.03 -18.14
C VAL A 241 5.50 13.07 -19.23
N VAL A 242 6.49 12.19 -19.14
CA VAL A 242 7.46 11.96 -20.20
C VAL A 242 7.09 10.70 -20.96
N MET A 243 6.53 10.85 -22.15
CA MET A 243 6.02 9.72 -22.96
C MET A 243 7.10 8.69 -23.31
N ALA A 244 8.37 9.10 -23.34
CA ALA A 244 9.50 8.18 -23.62
C ALA A 244 9.77 7.22 -22.42
N ASP A 245 9.20 7.50 -21.26
CA ASP A 245 9.30 6.63 -20.07
C ASP A 245 8.23 5.52 -20.07
N LEU A 246 7.29 5.54 -21.03
CA LEU A 246 6.31 4.47 -21.23
C LEU A 246 6.81 3.45 -22.28
N PRO A 247 6.49 2.14 -22.14
CA PRO A 247 5.68 1.56 -21.06
C PRO A 247 6.45 1.46 -19.74
N ALA A 248 5.72 1.57 -18.62
CA ALA A 248 6.26 1.41 -17.28
C ALA A 248 5.32 0.55 -16.42
N THR A 249 5.88 -0.27 -15.56
CA THR A 249 5.13 -1.29 -14.81
C THR A 249 5.33 -1.14 -13.32
N LEU A 250 4.21 -1.06 -12.59
CA LEU A 250 4.12 -1.29 -11.16
C LEU A 250 3.97 -2.80 -10.95
N GLU A 251 4.82 -3.40 -10.11
CA GLU A 251 4.73 -4.80 -9.74
C GLU A 251 4.25 -4.94 -8.29
N VAL A 252 3.25 -5.80 -8.05
CA VAL A 252 2.75 -6.12 -6.71
C VAL A 252 2.91 -7.62 -6.48
N ASP A 253 3.80 -7.97 -5.55
CA ASP A 253 4.13 -9.34 -5.20
C ASP A 253 3.01 -9.96 -4.33
N TRP A 254 2.56 -9.23 -3.32
CA TRP A 254 1.45 -9.65 -2.48
C TRP A 254 0.78 -8.46 -1.77
N VAL A 255 -0.47 -8.70 -1.31
CA VAL A 255 -1.20 -7.87 -0.35
C VAL A 255 -1.61 -8.73 0.83
N ARG A 256 -1.35 -8.27 2.06
CA ARG A 256 -1.64 -9.02 3.29
C ARG A 256 -2.26 -8.13 4.35
N VAL A 257 -3.18 -8.73 5.10
CA VAL A 257 -3.84 -8.10 6.25
C VAL A 257 -3.66 -8.97 7.47
N TYR A 258 -3.38 -8.32 8.59
CA TYR A 258 -3.19 -8.98 9.88
C TYR A 258 -4.11 -8.33 10.91
N ASP A 259 -4.78 -9.13 11.74
CA ASP A 259 -5.45 -8.61 12.93
C ASP A 259 -4.40 -8.00 13.87
N GLY A 260 -4.66 -6.83 14.41
CA GLY A 260 -3.70 -6.05 15.16
C GLY A 260 -2.99 -6.86 16.26
N HIS A 261 -1.68 -6.54 16.43
CA HIS A 261 -0.69 -7.08 17.37
C HIS A 261 -0.11 -8.44 17.00
N CYS A 262 0.75 -8.39 16.02
CA CYS A 262 1.83 -9.35 15.87
C CYS A 262 3.08 -8.72 16.51
N ASP A 263 3.29 -9.01 17.80
CA ASP A 263 4.52 -8.65 18.52
C ASP A 263 5.67 -9.58 18.10
#